data_01bf425a6d456b2c3fad05800fd7f1cd
#
_entry.id   01bf425a6d456b2c3fad05800fd7f1cd
#
_cell.length_a   1.000
_cell.length_b   1.000
_cell.length_c   1.000
_cell.angle_alpha   90.00
_cell.angle_beta   90.00
_cell.angle_gamma   90.00
#
_symmetry.space_group_name_H-M   'P 1'
#
loop_
_entity.id
_entity.type
_entity.pdbx_description
1 polymer ?
#
loop_
_entity_poly.entity_id
_entity_poly.type
_entity_poly.pdbx_seq_one_letter_code
_entity_poly.pdbx_strand_id
1 'polypeptide(L)'
;ISLDKGSNFNKMTVWYDGITSACKLVAGVVLHSAEGAVVSKETVLYADPTDDPQKNNSQIYVGVLFPYGSITTKLMTIKPENGIYGHAVGIKDDYHGEKFTYLFGSAWSKYDVRNMQEWTVRSNSALMIAKSN
;
A
#
# COMPACT_ATOMS: atom_id res chain seq x y z
N ILE A 1 -0.60 -15.79 -0.67
CA ILE A 1 0.49 -14.80 -0.87
C ILE A 1 1.51 -15.41 -1.82
N SER A 2 2.00 -14.64 -2.77
CA SER A 2 3.12 -15.03 -3.61
C SER A 2 4.22 -13.98 -3.59
N LEU A 3 5.45 -14.45 -3.76
CA LEU A 3 6.68 -13.65 -3.69
C LEU A 3 7.45 -13.85 -4.99
N ASP A 4 7.82 -12.75 -5.65
CA ASP A 4 8.68 -12.80 -6.82
C ASP A 4 10.11 -12.41 -6.42
N LYS A 5 11.08 -13.21 -6.85
CA LYS A 5 12.49 -12.95 -6.56
C LYS A 5 12.92 -11.57 -7.08
N GLY A 6 13.52 -10.77 -6.22
CA GLY A 6 14.01 -9.43 -6.55
C GLY A 6 12.94 -8.35 -6.58
N SER A 7 11.68 -8.68 -6.27
CA SER A 7 10.60 -7.69 -6.13
C SER A 7 10.57 -7.09 -4.74
N ASN A 8 10.25 -5.80 -4.65
CA ASN A 8 9.89 -5.15 -3.40
C ASN A 8 8.45 -5.49 -2.96
N PHE A 9 7.67 -6.13 -3.83
CA PHE A 9 6.25 -6.35 -3.63
C PHE A 9 5.89 -7.82 -3.58
N ASN A 10 4.97 -8.12 -2.67
CA ASN A 10 4.32 -9.41 -2.52
C ASN A 10 2.89 -9.29 -3.06
N LYS A 11 2.40 -10.34 -3.67
CA LYS A 11 1.03 -10.41 -4.18
C LYS A 11 0.13 -11.09 -3.14
N MET A 12 -0.91 -10.41 -2.73
CA MET A 12 -1.96 -10.93 -1.86
C MET A 12 -3.23 -11.13 -2.67
N THR A 13 -3.83 -12.29 -2.54
CA THR A 13 -5.17 -12.55 -3.05
C THR A 13 -6.03 -13.08 -1.91
N VAL A 14 -7.14 -12.42 -1.66
CA VAL A 14 -8.09 -12.78 -0.61
C VAL A 14 -9.49 -12.94 -1.19
N TRP A 15 -10.27 -13.80 -0.56
CA TRP A 15 -11.70 -13.95 -0.83
C TRP A 15 -12.39 -14.46 0.43
N TYR A 16 -13.67 -14.23 0.53
CA TYR A 16 -14.50 -14.68 1.65
C TYR A 16 -15.70 -15.44 1.12
N ASP A 17 -15.91 -16.63 1.63
CA ASP A 17 -17.10 -17.44 1.34
C ASP A 17 -18.28 -17.02 2.21
N GLY A 18 -19.49 -17.30 1.75
CA GLY A 18 -20.69 -17.05 2.52
C GLY A 18 -21.13 -15.58 2.64
N ILE A 19 -20.65 -14.74 1.73
CA ILE A 19 -21.11 -13.33 1.66
C ILE A 19 -22.55 -13.30 1.14
N THR A 20 -23.45 -12.80 2.00
CA THR A 20 -24.91 -12.72 1.72
C THR A 20 -25.36 -11.34 1.30
N SER A 21 -24.56 -10.32 1.54
CA SER A 21 -24.81 -8.94 1.11
C SER A 21 -23.47 -8.26 0.75
N ALA A 22 -23.53 -7.27 -0.12
CA ALA A 22 -22.36 -6.50 -0.51
C ALA A 22 -21.69 -5.85 0.71
N CYS A 23 -20.37 -5.88 0.72
CA CYS A 23 -19.56 -5.20 1.73
C CYS A 23 -18.37 -4.50 1.08
N LYS A 24 -17.58 -3.80 1.87
CA LYS A 24 -16.33 -3.16 1.40
C LYS A 24 -15.14 -3.95 1.88
N LEU A 25 -14.18 -4.16 0.99
CA LEU A 25 -12.83 -4.60 1.38
C LEU A 25 -11.86 -3.43 1.30
N VAL A 26 -10.94 -3.39 2.24
CA VAL A 26 -9.95 -2.32 2.37
C VAL A 26 -8.57 -2.92 2.53
N ALA A 27 -7.60 -2.39 1.78
CA ALA A 27 -6.19 -2.65 2.00
C ALA A 27 -5.44 -1.30 1.98
N GLY A 28 -4.42 -1.16 2.82
CA GLY A 28 -3.70 0.10 2.91
C GLY A 28 -2.60 0.09 3.94
N VAL A 29 -2.16 1.28 4.30
CA VAL A 29 -1.09 1.52 5.28
C VAL A 29 -1.58 2.40 6.42
N VAL A 30 -1.05 2.15 7.61
CA VAL A 30 -1.26 3.01 8.79
C VAL A 30 -0.34 4.23 8.65
N LEU A 31 -0.83 5.39 9.02
CA LEU A 31 -0.06 6.63 9.04
C LEU A 31 0.42 6.96 10.45
N HIS A 32 1.72 7.13 10.61
CA HIS A 32 2.37 7.55 11.85
C HIS A 32 2.76 9.03 11.83
N SER A 33 2.31 9.76 10.82
CA SER A 33 2.46 11.20 10.68
C SER A 33 1.33 11.77 9.81
N ALA A 34 1.14 13.09 9.88
CA ALA A 34 0.18 13.79 9.04
C ALA A 34 0.59 13.87 7.56
N GLU A 35 1.88 13.69 7.29
CA GLU A 35 2.48 13.87 5.96
C GLU A 35 3.19 12.60 5.49
N GLY A 36 3.66 12.60 4.24
CA GLY A 36 4.46 11.51 3.67
C GLY A 36 3.69 10.47 2.86
N ALA A 37 2.36 10.52 2.87
CA ALA A 37 1.53 9.65 2.04
C ALA A 37 1.23 10.29 0.68
N VAL A 38 1.36 9.48 -0.37
CA VAL A 38 0.98 9.83 -1.74
C VAL A 38 -0.04 8.82 -2.22
N VAL A 39 -1.24 9.30 -2.55
CA VAL A 39 -2.36 8.48 -3.01
C VAL A 39 -2.67 8.82 -4.45
N SER A 40 -2.70 7.82 -5.31
CA SER A 40 -3.09 7.95 -6.71
C SER A 40 -4.21 6.95 -7.03
N LYS A 41 -4.67 6.91 -8.28
CA LYS A 41 -5.80 6.05 -8.69
C LYS A 41 -5.63 4.58 -8.30
N GLU A 42 -4.40 4.07 -8.33
CA GLU A 42 -4.11 2.64 -8.16
C GLU A 42 -2.99 2.37 -7.16
N THR A 43 -2.48 3.41 -6.51
CA THR A 43 -1.36 3.29 -5.58
C THR A 43 -1.58 4.08 -4.31
N VAL A 44 -1.12 3.49 -3.23
CA VAL A 44 -0.96 4.14 -1.94
C VAL A 44 0.48 3.95 -1.52
N LEU A 45 1.24 5.04 -1.44
CA LEU A 45 2.66 5.03 -1.09
C LEU A 45 2.89 5.91 0.13
N TYR A 46 3.80 5.50 1.00
CA TYR A 46 4.06 6.21 2.23
C TYR A 46 5.54 6.14 2.63
N ALA A 47 6.08 7.30 3.02
CA ALA A 47 7.38 7.41 3.69
C ALA A 47 7.12 7.38 5.20
N ASP A 48 7.34 6.23 5.84
CA ASP A 48 7.03 6.02 7.24
C ASP A 48 8.09 6.65 8.14
N PRO A 49 7.72 7.60 9.04
CA PRO A 49 8.67 8.28 9.91
C PRO A 49 8.98 7.52 11.21
N THR A 50 8.52 6.30 11.37
CA THR A 50 8.71 5.53 12.62
C THR A 50 10.16 5.16 12.88
N ASP A 51 10.99 5.08 11.85
CA ASP A 51 12.43 4.97 12.03
C ASP A 51 13.03 6.32 12.42
N ASP A 52 13.85 6.31 13.45
CA ASP A 52 14.50 7.50 13.96
C ASP A 52 15.73 7.86 13.08
N PRO A 53 15.65 8.95 12.29
CA PRO A 53 16.78 9.37 11.46
C PRO A 53 18.03 9.72 12.28
N GLN A 54 17.85 10.15 13.54
CA GLN A 54 18.95 10.49 14.44
C GLN A 54 19.72 9.24 14.90
N LYS A 55 19.07 8.09 14.94
CA LYS A 55 19.72 6.80 15.18
C LYS A 55 20.31 6.16 13.92
N ASN A 56 20.34 6.90 12.82
CA ASN A 56 20.90 6.45 11.55
C ASN A 56 20.18 5.25 10.93
N ASN A 57 18.91 5.07 11.23
CA ASN A 57 18.09 4.00 10.66
C ASN A 57 17.59 4.33 9.24
N SER A 58 17.63 5.62 8.88
CA SER A 58 17.17 6.12 7.58
C SER A 58 15.66 5.97 7.35
N GLN A 59 15.22 5.96 6.10
CA GLN A 59 13.81 6.01 5.75
C GLN A 59 13.31 4.64 5.28
N ILE A 60 12.17 4.22 5.81
CA ILE A 60 11.39 3.11 5.28
C ILE A 60 10.28 3.66 4.38
N TYR A 61 10.10 3.03 3.24
CA TYR A 61 9.00 3.27 2.33
C TYR A 61 8.08 2.05 2.32
N VAL A 62 6.79 2.28 2.35
CA VAL A 62 5.79 1.22 2.25
C VAL A 62 4.77 1.57 1.17
N GLY A 63 4.07 0.55 0.64
CA GLY A 63 3.09 0.81 -0.38
C GLY A 63 2.13 -0.35 -0.61
N VAL A 64 0.96 0.00 -1.13
CA VAL A 64 -0.05 -0.93 -1.62
C VAL A 64 -0.46 -0.52 -3.02
N LEU A 65 -0.49 -1.49 -3.93
CA LEU A 65 -0.82 -1.29 -5.34
C LEU A 65 -2.03 -2.12 -5.70
N PHE A 66 -2.88 -1.57 -6.55
CA PHE A 66 -4.15 -2.20 -6.94
C PHE A 66 -4.19 -2.40 -8.46
N PRO A 67 -3.62 -3.51 -8.98
CA PRO A 67 -3.51 -3.73 -10.42
C PRO A 67 -4.81 -4.09 -11.11
N TYR A 68 -5.84 -4.50 -10.36
CA TYR A 68 -7.07 -5.04 -10.94
C TYR A 68 -8.32 -4.42 -10.34
N GLY A 69 -9.28 -4.16 -11.20
CA GLY A 69 -10.62 -3.74 -10.83
C GLY A 69 -10.76 -2.26 -10.47
N SER A 70 -11.97 -1.90 -10.10
CA SER A 70 -12.29 -0.54 -9.66
C SER A 70 -12.04 -0.40 -8.17
N ILE A 71 -11.04 0.39 -7.83
CA ILE A 71 -10.65 0.70 -6.44
C ILE A 71 -10.75 2.21 -6.24
N THR A 72 -11.29 2.62 -5.11
CA THR A 72 -11.23 4.01 -4.66
C THR A 72 -10.09 4.14 -3.67
N THR A 73 -9.08 4.91 -4.02
CA THR A 73 -7.97 5.22 -3.09
C THR A 73 -8.30 6.47 -2.29
N LYS A 74 -7.96 6.46 -1.02
CA LYS A 74 -8.35 7.53 -0.10
C LYS A 74 -7.34 7.70 1.03
N LEU A 75 -7.12 8.96 1.41
CA LEU A 75 -6.43 9.33 2.63
C LEU A 75 -7.49 9.56 3.72
N MET A 76 -7.46 8.75 4.77
CA MET A 76 -8.39 8.81 5.90
C MET A 76 -7.65 9.29 7.14
N THR A 77 -7.71 10.58 7.41
CA THR A 77 -7.06 11.17 8.59
C THR A 77 -7.98 11.15 9.79
N ILE A 78 -7.40 10.96 10.97
CA ILE A 78 -8.08 11.03 12.26
C ILE A 78 -7.37 12.02 13.18
N LYS A 79 -8.01 12.43 14.27
CA LYS A 79 -7.30 13.08 15.36
C LYS A 79 -6.24 12.09 15.88
N PRO A 80 -4.96 12.49 16.00
CA PRO A 80 -3.91 11.57 16.40
C PRO A 80 -4.17 10.88 17.72
N GLU A 81 -4.06 9.57 17.74
CA GLU A 81 -4.24 8.74 18.92
C GLU A 81 -3.21 7.61 18.90
N ASN A 82 -2.46 7.46 19.99
CA ASN A 82 -1.40 6.44 20.13
C ASN A 82 -0.39 6.42 18.97
N GLY A 83 -0.03 7.59 18.43
CA GLY A 83 0.88 7.72 17.31
C GLY A 83 0.27 7.40 15.94
N ILE A 84 -1.03 7.16 15.87
CA ILE A 84 -1.75 6.89 14.62
C ILE A 84 -2.45 8.16 14.17
N TYR A 85 -2.20 8.57 12.94
CA TYR A 85 -2.76 9.76 12.30
C TYR A 85 -3.86 9.42 11.27
N GLY A 86 -4.08 8.15 11.02
CA GLY A 86 -5.06 7.66 10.07
C GLY A 86 -4.53 6.52 9.21
N HIS A 87 -5.13 6.37 8.04
CA HIS A 87 -4.81 5.33 7.07
C HIS A 87 -4.83 5.89 5.66
N ALA A 88 -3.94 5.41 4.81
CA ALA A 88 -4.04 5.59 3.37
C ALA A 88 -4.45 4.24 2.76
N VAL A 89 -5.56 4.21 2.05
CA VAL A 89 -6.25 2.96 1.69
C VAL A 89 -6.71 2.93 0.25
N GLY A 90 -6.84 1.72 -0.28
CA GLY A 90 -7.66 1.41 -1.43
C GLY A 90 -8.89 0.62 -1.00
N ILE A 91 -10.05 1.01 -1.49
CA ILE A 91 -11.34 0.47 -1.12
C ILE A 91 -11.95 -0.22 -2.34
N LYS A 92 -12.22 -1.50 -2.22
CA LYS A 92 -13.08 -2.26 -3.13
C LYS A 92 -14.50 -2.13 -2.62
N ASP A 93 -15.28 -1.27 -3.25
CA ASP A 93 -16.71 -1.17 -3.00
C ASP A 93 -17.44 -2.40 -3.55
N ASP A 94 -18.62 -2.67 -3.04
CA ASP A 94 -19.54 -3.64 -3.63
C ASP A 94 -18.95 -5.06 -3.77
N TYR A 95 -18.21 -5.50 -2.76
CA TYR A 95 -17.61 -6.83 -2.72
C TYR A 95 -18.66 -7.92 -2.44
N HIS A 96 -18.68 -8.97 -3.26
CA HIS A 96 -19.66 -10.07 -3.19
C HIS A 96 -19.02 -11.46 -3.03
N GLY A 97 -17.75 -11.56 -2.69
CA GLY A 97 -17.07 -12.84 -2.50
C GLY A 97 -16.07 -13.20 -3.60
N GLU A 98 -15.91 -12.35 -4.61
CA GLU A 98 -14.91 -12.51 -5.67
C GLU A 98 -13.47 -12.37 -5.14
N LYS A 99 -12.48 -12.88 -5.89
CA LYS A 99 -11.08 -12.71 -5.51
C LYS A 99 -10.68 -11.23 -5.58
N PHE A 100 -10.13 -10.73 -4.48
CA PHE A 100 -9.54 -9.41 -4.37
C PHE A 100 -8.03 -9.52 -4.28
N THR A 101 -7.33 -8.95 -5.27
CA THR A 101 -5.86 -9.03 -5.35
C THR A 101 -5.25 -7.63 -5.27
N TYR A 102 -4.23 -7.51 -4.45
CA TYR A 102 -3.39 -6.31 -4.33
C TYR A 102 -1.93 -6.70 -4.13
N LEU A 103 -1.03 -5.77 -4.38
CA LEU A 103 0.38 -5.89 -4.05
C LEU A 103 0.68 -5.04 -2.83
N PHE A 104 1.52 -5.53 -1.94
CA PHE A 104 2.03 -4.75 -0.82
C PHE A 104 3.54 -4.92 -0.72
N GLY A 105 4.24 -3.88 -0.32
CA GLY A 105 5.68 -3.94 -0.28
C GLY A 105 6.34 -2.83 0.51
N SER A 106 7.64 -2.95 0.64
CA SER A 106 8.48 -2.00 1.35
C SER A 106 9.85 -1.87 0.72
N ALA A 107 10.53 -0.78 1.04
CA ALA A 107 11.89 -0.50 0.64
C ALA A 107 12.62 0.29 1.73
N TRP A 108 13.94 0.27 1.69
CA TRP A 108 14.77 0.93 2.68
C TRP A 108 15.80 1.85 2.02
N SER A 109 15.91 3.08 2.51
CA SER A 109 16.75 4.11 1.88
C SER A 109 18.26 3.81 1.92
N LYS A 110 18.70 2.90 2.78
CA LYS A 110 20.10 2.44 2.81
C LYS A 110 20.39 1.28 1.87
N TYR A 111 19.37 0.70 1.25
CA TYR A 111 19.56 -0.50 0.45
C TYR A 111 19.12 -0.34 -1.00
N ASP A 112 17.85 -0.07 -1.24
CA ASP A 112 17.27 -0.25 -2.57
C ASP A 112 16.51 0.96 -3.13
N VAL A 113 16.07 1.89 -2.28
CA VAL A 113 15.28 3.07 -2.70
C VAL A 113 15.71 4.30 -1.90
N ARG A 114 16.26 5.29 -2.55
CA ARG A 114 16.87 6.46 -1.88
C ARG A 114 15.85 7.52 -1.46
N ASN A 115 14.74 7.63 -2.18
CA ASN A 115 13.75 8.69 -1.98
C ASN A 115 12.37 8.26 -2.49
N MET A 116 11.35 9.08 -2.21
CA MET A 116 9.97 8.81 -2.63
C MET A 116 9.81 8.75 -4.15
N GLN A 117 10.61 9.50 -4.90
CA GLN A 117 10.57 9.46 -6.36
C GLN A 117 10.99 8.09 -6.90
N GLU A 118 12.09 7.52 -6.39
CA GLU A 118 12.52 6.17 -6.76
C GLU A 118 11.50 5.11 -6.32
N TRP A 119 10.91 5.28 -5.14
CA TRP A 119 9.84 4.39 -4.66
C TRP A 119 8.62 4.43 -5.57
N THR A 120 8.23 5.62 -6.00
CA THR A 120 7.11 5.80 -6.95
C THR A 120 7.40 5.12 -8.29
N VAL A 121 8.60 5.28 -8.84
CA VAL A 121 9.01 4.63 -10.09
C VAL A 121 8.97 3.10 -9.96
N ARG A 122 9.52 2.54 -8.90
CA ARG A 122 9.47 1.09 -8.64
C ARG A 122 8.05 0.58 -8.49
N SER A 123 7.23 1.30 -7.76
CA SER A 123 5.83 0.95 -7.54
C SER A 123 5.04 0.94 -8.86
N ASN A 124 5.21 1.94 -9.69
CA ASN A 124 4.58 2.00 -10.99
C ASN A 124 5.06 0.87 -11.92
N SER A 125 6.34 0.53 -11.89
CA SER A 125 6.87 -0.60 -12.65
C SER A 125 6.26 -1.92 -12.20
N ALA A 126 6.18 -2.16 -10.89
CA ALA A 126 5.55 -3.35 -10.34
C ALA A 126 4.05 -3.44 -10.70
N LEU A 127 3.35 -2.30 -10.66
CA LEU A 127 1.95 -2.23 -11.08
C LEU A 127 1.77 -2.60 -12.55
N MET A 128 2.60 -2.07 -13.44
CA MET A 128 2.56 -2.37 -14.88
C MET A 128 2.86 -3.85 -15.15
N ILE A 129 3.85 -4.43 -14.49
CA ILE A 129 4.18 -5.85 -14.61
C ILE A 129 2.99 -6.71 -14.17
N ALA A 130 2.37 -6.38 -13.04
CA ALA A 130 1.20 -7.12 -12.54
C ALA A 130 0.02 -7.05 -13.51
N LYS A 131 -0.21 -5.91 -14.16
CA LYS A 131 -1.29 -5.73 -15.14
C LYS A 131 -1.05 -6.49 -16.45
N SER A 132 0.18 -6.75 -16.81
CA SER A 132 0.53 -7.45 -18.06
C SER A 132 0.56 -8.98 -17.92
N ASN A 133 0.36 -9.51 -16.73
CA ASN A 133 0.39 -10.95 -16.44
C ASN A 133 -1.02 -11.56 -16.33
#